data_73c0f1ced69ee3c8bdeaf11c23b2c8d1
#
_entry.id   73c0f1ced69ee3c8bdeaf11c23b2c8d1
#
_cell.length_a   1.000
_cell.length_b   1.000
_cell.length_c   1.000
_cell.angle_alpha   90.00
_cell.angle_beta   90.00
_cell.angle_gamma   90.00
#
_symmetry.space_group_name_H-M   'P 1'
#
loop_
_entity.id
_entity.type
_entity.pdbx_description
1 polymer ?
#
loop_
_entity_poly.entity_id
_entity_poly.type
_entity_poly.pdbx_seq_one_letter_code
_entity_poly.pdbx_strand_id
1 'polypeptide(L)'
;MEQNKTEPYKIGVMMDMPGFPGASDMFGAAAQFALDEAFEIGLLDRPAVTIQVDHLGQPYGDGYHSRNAYRQLVEEDQVLAIAGPLTTDNSLAILEMVESMKVPAITICGTQDYVGKYAFNLSNGNLADEPHYIAAWLKSRGHKRIAVVRDYPSRIGMEFHRFFEYATQQFDLEIIGVGNVYPAPTEESMTEVLGRLKQTDPDALVYLGFGEACRELNNGLRNNDWWPERIMTSAFVQATYHEFFAELIDGWYGIDQFNERNTRFADMLKRYHQKTGRSLTPNSATSSFYDIGHCIAIALSRMEIATPEAVASALETIRLLPAVTGGPGTYITFGPHDHRGFKGLDYLNIRVSKNGGTELDSFEFSAG
;
A
#
# COMPACT_ATOMS: atom_id res chain seq x y z
N MET A 1 -18.13 35.83 2.68
CA MET A 1 -18.92 35.05 3.65
C MET A 1 -17.96 34.60 4.73
N GLU A 2 -18.15 35.00 5.99
CA GLU A 2 -17.40 34.43 7.10
C GLU A 2 -17.76 32.95 7.17
N GLN A 3 -16.81 32.08 6.89
CA GLN A 3 -16.99 30.63 7.11
C GLN A 3 -17.23 30.41 8.60
N ASN A 4 -18.26 29.64 8.92
CA ASN A 4 -18.60 29.28 10.29
C ASN A 4 -17.45 28.45 10.90
N LYS A 5 -16.54 29.09 11.65
CA LYS A 5 -15.34 28.46 12.25
C LYS A 5 -15.66 27.41 13.32
N THR A 6 -16.92 27.12 13.55
CA THR A 6 -17.37 26.15 14.57
C THR A 6 -17.55 24.74 14.01
N GLU A 7 -17.73 24.59 12.72
CA GLU A 7 -17.90 23.26 12.10
C GLU A 7 -16.54 22.62 11.76
N PRO A 8 -16.35 21.31 12.05
CA PRO A 8 -15.10 20.62 11.74
C PRO A 8 -14.89 20.50 10.23
N TYR A 9 -13.63 20.38 9.80
CA TYR A 9 -13.31 19.95 8.45
C TYR A 9 -13.70 18.48 8.28
N LYS A 10 -14.35 18.14 7.18
CA LYS A 10 -14.76 16.76 6.88
C LYS A 10 -13.79 16.14 5.88
N ILE A 11 -13.26 14.98 6.23
CA ILE A 11 -12.31 14.21 5.42
C ILE A 11 -12.89 12.82 5.18
N GLY A 12 -13.01 12.41 3.92
CA GLY A 12 -13.48 11.08 3.56
C GLY A 12 -12.40 10.02 3.81
N VAL A 13 -12.80 8.82 4.22
CA VAL A 13 -11.95 7.63 4.25
C VAL A 13 -12.65 6.52 3.48
N MET A 14 -12.07 6.08 2.39
CA MET A 14 -12.59 5.00 1.56
C MET A 14 -11.84 3.71 1.88
N MET A 15 -12.57 2.70 2.38
CA MET A 15 -12.01 1.42 2.78
C MET A 15 -12.57 0.31 1.89
N ASP A 16 -11.70 -0.27 1.07
CA ASP A 16 -12.04 -1.27 0.06
C ASP A 16 -11.50 -2.69 0.35
N MET A 17 -11.28 -2.98 1.65
CA MET A 17 -10.79 -4.28 2.11
C MET A 17 -11.70 -4.90 3.18
N PRO A 18 -12.96 -5.22 2.83
CA PRO A 18 -13.95 -5.71 3.80
C PRO A 18 -13.63 -7.11 4.36
N GLY A 19 -12.75 -7.87 3.70
CA GLY A 19 -12.32 -9.20 4.14
C GLY A 19 -11.31 -9.21 5.29
N PHE A 20 -10.81 -8.04 5.72
CA PHE A 20 -9.83 -7.94 6.80
C PHE A 20 -10.48 -7.35 8.06
N PRO A 21 -10.91 -8.18 9.02
CA PRO A 21 -11.58 -7.73 10.22
C PRO A 21 -10.76 -6.68 11.00
N GLY A 22 -11.37 -5.54 11.30
CA GLY A 22 -10.74 -4.44 12.02
C GLY A 22 -9.78 -3.57 11.21
N ALA A 23 -9.48 -3.90 9.95
CA ALA A 23 -8.63 -3.08 9.11
C ALA A 23 -9.21 -1.68 8.88
N SER A 24 -10.48 -1.62 8.53
CA SER A 24 -11.20 -0.38 8.30
C SER A 24 -11.11 0.58 9.49
N ASP A 25 -11.44 0.09 10.67
CA ASP A 25 -11.40 0.89 11.91
C ASP A 25 -9.97 1.39 12.20
N MET A 26 -8.98 0.55 12.00
CA MET A 26 -7.60 0.86 12.34
C MET A 26 -6.99 1.90 11.40
N PHE A 27 -7.23 1.79 10.10
CA PHE A 27 -6.68 2.73 9.12
C PHE A 27 -7.37 4.09 9.22
N GLY A 28 -8.69 4.12 9.36
CA GLY A 28 -9.42 5.33 9.64
C GLY A 28 -8.97 6.01 10.93
N ALA A 29 -8.72 5.23 11.99
CA ALA A 29 -8.20 5.75 13.26
C ALA A 29 -6.79 6.32 13.12
N ALA A 30 -5.92 5.75 12.30
CA ALA A 30 -4.58 6.29 12.05
C ALA A 30 -4.63 7.66 11.34
N ALA A 31 -5.48 7.80 10.32
CA ALA A 31 -5.70 9.07 9.63
C ALA A 31 -6.31 10.13 10.57
N GLN A 32 -7.34 9.75 11.34
CA GLN A 32 -7.97 10.65 12.33
C GLN A 32 -6.95 11.12 13.38
N PHE A 33 -6.09 10.21 13.84
CA PHE A 33 -5.07 10.55 14.83
C PHE A 33 -4.11 11.63 14.35
N ALA A 34 -3.68 11.58 13.10
CA ALA A 34 -2.83 12.62 12.51
C ALA A 34 -3.54 13.99 12.47
N LEU A 35 -4.83 14.00 12.14
CA LEU A 35 -5.65 15.22 12.15
C LEU A 35 -5.84 15.77 13.57
N ASP A 36 -6.07 14.89 14.55
CA ASP A 36 -6.20 15.27 15.95
C ASP A 36 -4.92 15.88 16.51
N GLU A 37 -3.76 15.26 16.23
CA GLU A 37 -2.46 15.80 16.65
C GLU A 37 -2.23 17.19 16.05
N ALA A 38 -2.56 17.38 14.77
CA ALA A 38 -2.42 18.67 14.09
C ALA A 38 -3.32 19.76 14.73
N PHE A 39 -4.52 19.42 15.16
CA PHE A 39 -5.39 20.36 15.88
C PHE A 39 -4.85 20.66 17.27
N GLU A 40 -4.41 19.68 18.03
CA GLU A 40 -3.89 19.84 19.39
C GLU A 40 -2.67 20.74 19.48
N ILE A 41 -1.78 20.66 18.49
CA ILE A 41 -0.61 21.55 18.43
C ILE A 41 -0.92 22.93 17.83
N GLY A 42 -2.19 23.21 17.51
CA GLY A 42 -2.64 24.48 16.95
C GLY A 42 -2.27 24.70 15.47
N LEU A 43 -1.94 23.64 14.72
CA LEU A 43 -1.70 23.71 13.29
C LEU A 43 -3.01 23.97 12.52
N LEU A 44 -4.12 23.42 12.98
CA LEU A 44 -5.48 23.64 12.44
C LEU A 44 -6.24 24.63 13.29
N ASP A 45 -7.01 25.54 12.66
CA ASP A 45 -7.86 26.55 13.33
C ASP A 45 -9.17 25.96 13.88
N ARG A 46 -9.51 24.73 13.48
CA ARG A 46 -10.67 23.95 13.93
C ARG A 46 -10.40 22.44 13.80
N PRO A 47 -11.16 21.58 14.49
CA PRO A 47 -11.03 20.14 14.36
C PRO A 47 -11.26 19.66 12.91
N ALA A 48 -10.66 18.53 12.57
CA ALA A 48 -11.00 17.77 11.37
C ALA A 48 -11.54 16.40 11.79
N VAL A 49 -12.57 15.89 11.09
CA VAL A 49 -13.19 14.60 11.37
C VAL A 49 -13.21 13.74 10.13
N THR A 50 -12.92 12.47 10.31
CA THR A 50 -13.02 11.49 9.22
C THR A 50 -14.45 10.96 9.12
N ILE A 51 -14.94 10.83 7.88
CA ILE A 51 -16.17 10.14 7.51
C ILE A 51 -15.76 8.92 6.72
N GLN A 52 -15.96 7.73 7.31
CA GLN A 52 -15.53 6.49 6.72
C GLN A 52 -16.66 5.82 5.97
N VAL A 53 -16.35 5.34 4.75
CA VAL A 53 -17.24 4.51 3.95
C VAL A 53 -16.51 3.22 3.58
N ASP A 54 -17.00 2.12 4.15
CA ASP A 54 -16.55 0.79 3.80
C ASP A 54 -17.34 0.31 2.59
N HIS A 55 -16.67 -0.26 1.61
CA HIS A 55 -17.32 -0.77 0.42
C HIS A 55 -16.67 -2.06 -0.07
N LEU A 56 -17.44 -2.83 -0.86
CA LEU A 56 -16.91 -4.00 -1.52
C LEU A 56 -15.82 -3.56 -2.53
N GLY A 57 -14.64 -4.11 -2.35
CA GLY A 57 -13.47 -3.77 -3.15
C GLY A 57 -13.14 -4.81 -4.20
N GLN A 58 -12.16 -4.48 -4.99
CA GLN A 58 -11.46 -5.39 -5.85
C GLN A 58 -10.58 -6.34 -4.98
N PRO A 59 -10.07 -7.45 -5.56
CA PRO A 59 -10.01 -7.65 -7.02
C PRO A 59 -11.30 -8.18 -7.68
N TYR A 60 -12.39 -8.32 -6.96
CA TYR A 60 -13.61 -8.99 -7.43
C TYR A 60 -14.78 -8.03 -7.61
N GLY A 61 -14.64 -7.01 -8.43
CA GLY A 61 -15.72 -6.08 -8.71
C GLY A 61 -15.44 -5.26 -9.96
N ASP A 62 -16.44 -4.49 -10.38
CA ASP A 62 -16.40 -3.62 -11.55
C ASP A 62 -16.09 -2.14 -11.19
N GLY A 63 -15.69 -1.87 -9.96
CA GLY A 63 -15.50 -0.53 -9.44
C GLY A 63 -16.79 0.23 -9.10
N TYR A 64 -17.96 -0.38 -9.25
CA TYR A 64 -19.25 0.28 -8.98
C TYR A 64 -19.37 0.77 -7.55
N HIS A 65 -19.00 -0.08 -6.61
CA HIS A 65 -19.05 0.26 -5.17
C HIS A 65 -18.09 1.38 -4.82
N SER A 66 -16.88 1.38 -5.39
CA SER A 66 -15.91 2.46 -5.18
C SER A 66 -16.42 3.80 -5.72
N ARG A 67 -17.01 3.81 -6.91
CA ARG A 67 -17.63 5.02 -7.49
C ARG A 67 -18.78 5.54 -6.64
N ASN A 68 -19.61 4.67 -6.09
CA ASN A 68 -20.72 5.08 -5.22
C ASN A 68 -20.22 5.63 -3.88
N ALA A 69 -19.23 4.98 -3.26
CA ALA A 69 -18.60 5.46 -2.03
C ALA A 69 -17.97 6.85 -2.23
N TYR A 70 -17.24 7.04 -3.33
CA TYR A 70 -16.67 8.34 -3.66
C TYR A 70 -17.75 9.41 -3.85
N ARG A 71 -18.82 9.10 -4.60
CA ARG A 71 -19.95 10.02 -4.82
C ARG A 71 -20.63 10.40 -3.52
N GLN A 72 -20.92 9.44 -2.65
CA GLN A 72 -21.49 9.68 -1.34
C GLN A 72 -20.65 10.69 -0.54
N LEU A 73 -19.35 10.44 -0.40
CA LEU A 73 -18.45 11.34 0.36
C LEU A 73 -18.44 12.76 -0.22
N VAL A 74 -18.49 12.90 -1.55
CA VAL A 74 -18.42 14.21 -2.21
C VAL A 74 -19.77 14.94 -2.21
N GLU A 75 -20.85 14.28 -2.63
CA GLU A 75 -22.15 14.94 -2.84
C GLU A 75 -22.97 15.05 -1.56
N GLU A 76 -22.98 14.02 -0.71
CA GLU A 76 -23.80 13.97 0.50
C GLU A 76 -23.02 14.48 1.72
N ASP A 77 -21.81 13.98 1.93
CA ASP A 77 -21.00 14.31 3.08
C ASP A 77 -20.20 15.61 2.93
N GLN A 78 -19.95 16.05 1.68
CA GLN A 78 -19.25 17.30 1.34
C GLN A 78 -17.82 17.37 1.92
N VAL A 79 -17.06 16.30 1.74
CA VAL A 79 -15.69 16.22 2.24
C VAL A 79 -14.73 17.09 1.43
N LEU A 80 -13.66 17.57 2.05
CA LEU A 80 -12.64 18.42 1.41
C LEU A 80 -11.52 17.60 0.72
N ALA A 81 -11.28 16.38 1.19
CA ALA A 81 -10.32 15.45 0.65
C ALA A 81 -10.69 14.02 1.05
N ILE A 82 -10.11 13.04 0.38
CA ILE A 82 -10.37 11.63 0.63
C ILE A 82 -9.04 10.88 0.83
N ALA A 83 -8.96 10.06 1.87
CA ALA A 83 -7.93 9.07 2.11
C ALA A 83 -8.40 7.70 1.55
N GLY A 84 -7.65 7.12 0.63
CA GLY A 84 -8.03 5.89 -0.07
C GLY A 84 -8.65 6.15 -1.47
N PRO A 85 -9.12 5.09 -2.14
CA PRO A 85 -9.10 3.68 -1.73
C PRO A 85 -7.67 3.09 -1.74
N LEU A 86 -7.56 1.80 -1.36
CA LEU A 86 -6.26 1.14 -1.23
C LEU A 86 -5.80 0.47 -2.52
N THR A 87 -6.71 -0.25 -3.18
CA THR A 87 -6.33 -1.11 -4.31
C THR A 87 -6.22 -0.35 -5.62
N THR A 88 -5.37 -0.83 -6.50
CA THR A 88 -5.13 -0.25 -7.83
C THR A 88 -6.42 -0.16 -8.66
N ASP A 89 -7.18 -1.24 -8.73
CA ASP A 89 -8.38 -1.30 -9.57
C ASP A 89 -9.46 -0.33 -9.09
N ASN A 90 -9.66 -0.21 -7.78
CA ASN A 90 -10.62 0.73 -7.20
C ASN A 90 -10.17 2.19 -7.35
N SER A 91 -8.88 2.46 -7.19
CA SER A 91 -8.32 3.79 -7.41
C SER A 91 -8.52 4.26 -8.86
N LEU A 92 -8.26 3.38 -9.83
CA LEU A 92 -8.49 3.68 -11.25
C LEU A 92 -9.97 3.81 -11.58
N ALA A 93 -10.85 3.05 -10.90
CA ALA A 93 -12.29 3.14 -11.12
C ALA A 93 -12.89 4.49 -10.73
N ILE A 94 -12.28 5.22 -9.78
CA ILE A 94 -12.73 6.55 -9.35
C ILE A 94 -11.98 7.70 -10.02
N LEU A 95 -10.91 7.46 -10.76
CA LEU A 95 -10.01 8.50 -11.27
C LEU A 95 -10.74 9.59 -12.07
N GLU A 96 -11.63 9.20 -12.99
CA GLU A 96 -12.43 10.15 -13.77
C GLU A 96 -13.32 11.04 -12.88
N MET A 97 -13.87 10.47 -11.81
CA MET A 97 -14.69 11.22 -10.85
C MET A 97 -13.84 12.17 -10.01
N VAL A 98 -12.66 11.73 -9.56
CA VAL A 98 -11.69 12.56 -8.83
C VAL A 98 -11.36 13.83 -9.64
N GLU A 99 -11.10 13.66 -10.93
CA GLU A 99 -10.78 14.79 -11.82
C GLU A 99 -11.99 15.67 -12.15
N SER A 100 -13.16 15.07 -12.40
CA SER A 100 -14.37 15.84 -12.79
C SER A 100 -15.03 16.55 -11.61
N MET A 101 -15.08 15.92 -10.43
CA MET A 101 -15.67 16.49 -9.22
C MET A 101 -14.70 17.35 -8.42
N LYS A 102 -13.39 17.30 -8.75
CA LYS A 102 -12.30 18.13 -8.21
C LYS A 102 -12.09 18.01 -6.70
N VAL A 103 -12.40 16.85 -6.13
CA VAL A 103 -12.09 16.53 -4.73
C VAL A 103 -10.87 15.64 -4.68
N PRO A 104 -9.74 16.09 -4.06
CA PRO A 104 -8.52 15.33 -4.08
C PRO A 104 -8.66 14.02 -3.30
N ALA A 105 -8.15 12.93 -3.89
CA ALA A 105 -8.04 11.64 -3.24
C ALA A 105 -6.56 11.22 -3.16
N ILE A 106 -6.10 10.93 -1.94
CA ILE A 106 -4.76 10.40 -1.69
C ILE A 106 -4.90 8.90 -1.49
N THR A 107 -4.51 8.13 -2.49
CA THR A 107 -4.59 6.67 -2.46
C THR A 107 -3.27 6.05 -2.02
N ILE A 108 -3.30 4.76 -1.67
CA ILE A 108 -2.09 3.97 -1.48
C ILE A 108 -1.85 2.96 -2.62
N CYS A 109 -2.54 3.12 -3.74
CA CYS A 109 -2.44 2.20 -4.87
C CYS A 109 -1.03 2.17 -5.49
N GLY A 110 -0.66 1.02 -6.04
CA GLY A 110 0.69 0.81 -6.57
C GLY A 110 0.91 1.21 -8.03
N THR A 111 -0.17 1.42 -8.80
CA THR A 111 -0.08 1.66 -10.24
C THR A 111 0.55 3.00 -10.59
N GLN A 112 1.23 3.04 -11.75
CA GLN A 112 1.75 4.28 -12.34
C GLN A 112 0.66 5.10 -13.06
N ASP A 113 -0.52 4.51 -13.30
CA ASP A 113 -1.58 5.11 -14.10
C ASP A 113 -2.56 5.98 -13.29
N TYR A 114 -2.46 6.00 -11.95
CA TYR A 114 -3.25 6.91 -11.12
C TYR A 114 -2.62 8.30 -11.16
N VAL A 115 -2.92 9.05 -12.21
CA VAL A 115 -2.34 10.37 -12.52
C VAL A 115 -3.44 11.36 -12.85
N GLY A 116 -3.41 12.52 -12.22
CA GLY A 116 -4.35 13.62 -12.46
C GLY A 116 -4.03 14.83 -11.59
N LYS A 117 -4.81 15.89 -11.76
CA LYS A 117 -4.65 17.12 -10.99
C LYS A 117 -5.11 16.96 -9.53
N TYR A 118 -6.10 16.11 -9.31
CA TYR A 118 -6.68 15.83 -7.98
C TYR A 118 -6.34 14.42 -7.48
N ALA A 119 -5.61 13.65 -8.28
CA ALA A 119 -5.16 12.32 -7.97
C ALA A 119 -3.78 12.36 -7.29
N PHE A 120 -3.72 12.03 -5.99
CA PHE A 120 -2.49 11.95 -5.19
C PHE A 120 -2.23 10.52 -4.74
N ASN A 121 -0.96 10.18 -4.47
CA ASN A 121 -0.60 8.82 -4.14
C ASN A 121 0.56 8.75 -3.13
N LEU A 122 0.38 7.93 -2.09
CA LEU A 122 1.42 7.46 -1.18
C LEU A 122 1.48 5.93 -1.29
N SER A 123 2.07 5.43 -2.36
CA SER A 123 1.99 4.01 -2.74
C SER A 123 2.36 3.06 -1.59
N ASN A 124 1.45 2.12 -1.30
CA ASN A 124 1.78 0.89 -0.61
C ASN A 124 1.56 -0.24 -1.62
N GLY A 125 2.65 -0.92 -2.01
CA GLY A 125 2.59 -1.83 -3.13
C GLY A 125 2.92 -1.17 -4.48
N ASN A 126 4.07 -0.53 -4.62
CA ASN A 126 4.49 0.14 -5.85
C ASN A 126 4.81 -0.86 -6.96
N LEU A 127 3.96 -0.92 -7.98
CA LEU A 127 4.04 -1.93 -9.03
C LEU A 127 5.31 -1.81 -9.91
N ALA A 128 5.95 -0.64 -9.96
CA ALA A 128 7.17 -0.43 -10.73
C ALA A 128 8.45 -0.64 -9.89
N ASP A 129 8.46 -0.12 -8.66
CA ASP A 129 9.67 -0.08 -7.84
C ASP A 129 9.96 -1.40 -7.13
N GLU A 130 8.92 -2.11 -6.65
CA GLU A 130 9.09 -3.40 -5.97
C GLU A 130 9.77 -4.47 -6.82
N PRO A 131 9.40 -4.67 -8.10
CA PRO A 131 10.09 -5.61 -8.97
C PRO A 131 11.60 -5.34 -9.10
N HIS A 132 12.00 -4.07 -9.14
CA HIS A 132 13.42 -3.69 -9.15
C HIS A 132 14.09 -4.05 -7.84
N TYR A 133 13.43 -3.78 -6.72
CA TYR A 133 13.94 -4.09 -5.38
C TYR A 133 14.11 -5.60 -5.20
N ILE A 134 13.12 -6.39 -5.63
CA ILE A 134 13.15 -7.86 -5.62
C ILE A 134 14.29 -8.40 -6.50
N ALA A 135 14.44 -7.88 -7.72
CA ALA A 135 15.47 -8.33 -8.64
C ALA A 135 16.89 -8.04 -8.10
N ALA A 136 17.09 -6.86 -7.51
CA ALA A 136 18.35 -6.52 -6.85
C ALA A 136 18.65 -7.45 -5.66
N TRP A 137 17.65 -7.77 -4.85
CA TRP A 137 17.79 -8.70 -3.74
C TRP A 137 18.15 -10.12 -4.23
N LEU A 138 17.46 -10.65 -5.24
CA LEU A 138 17.76 -11.95 -5.84
C LEU A 138 19.19 -12.00 -6.36
N LYS A 139 19.64 -10.94 -7.05
CA LYS A 139 21.03 -10.83 -7.53
C LYS A 139 22.04 -10.85 -6.38
N SER A 140 21.76 -10.13 -5.28
CA SER A 140 22.63 -10.08 -4.11
C SER A 140 22.80 -11.44 -3.42
N ARG A 141 21.81 -12.32 -3.58
CA ARG A 141 21.79 -13.71 -3.10
C ARG A 141 22.46 -14.71 -4.07
N GLY A 142 22.85 -14.24 -5.25
CA GLY A 142 23.52 -15.08 -6.27
C GLY A 142 22.56 -15.88 -7.14
N HIS A 143 21.25 -15.63 -7.06
CA HIS A 143 20.27 -16.28 -7.91
C HIS A 143 20.35 -15.80 -9.36
N LYS A 144 19.99 -16.66 -10.30
CA LYS A 144 19.94 -16.36 -11.74
C LYS A 144 18.67 -16.85 -12.41
N ARG A 145 18.20 -18.03 -12.06
CA ARG A 145 17.10 -18.77 -12.70
C ARG A 145 15.83 -18.64 -11.85
N ILE A 146 14.90 -17.83 -12.28
CA ILE A 146 13.76 -17.41 -11.47
C ILE A 146 12.47 -18.03 -11.99
N ALA A 147 11.75 -18.76 -11.14
CA ALA A 147 10.36 -19.11 -11.37
C ALA A 147 9.44 -18.00 -10.86
N VAL A 148 8.43 -17.68 -11.63
CA VAL A 148 7.44 -16.64 -11.29
C VAL A 148 6.06 -17.24 -11.15
N VAL A 149 5.32 -16.90 -10.11
CA VAL A 149 3.87 -17.08 -10.02
C VAL A 149 3.24 -15.71 -9.99
N ARG A 150 2.16 -15.48 -10.74
CA ARG A 150 1.49 -14.17 -10.80
C ARG A 150 -0.02 -14.29 -10.75
N ASP A 151 -0.67 -13.32 -10.15
CA ASP A 151 -2.14 -13.18 -10.24
C ASP A 151 -2.55 -12.86 -11.67
N TYR A 152 -3.51 -13.64 -12.22
CA TYR A 152 -3.95 -13.50 -13.59
C TYR A 152 -5.47 -13.75 -13.70
N PRO A 153 -6.21 -12.92 -14.40
CA PRO A 153 -5.80 -11.76 -15.22
C PRO A 153 -5.81 -10.42 -14.44
N SER A 154 -5.49 -10.39 -13.16
CA SER A 154 -5.53 -9.16 -12.38
C SER A 154 -4.55 -8.11 -12.93
N ARG A 155 -4.94 -6.84 -12.87
CA ARG A 155 -4.07 -5.74 -13.29
C ARG A 155 -2.79 -5.67 -12.46
N ILE A 156 -2.91 -5.88 -11.16
CA ILE A 156 -1.78 -5.87 -10.22
C ILE A 156 -0.74 -6.92 -10.63
N GLY A 157 -1.12 -8.17 -10.80
CA GLY A 157 -0.19 -9.23 -11.17
C GLY A 157 0.42 -9.04 -12.56
N MET A 158 -0.36 -8.51 -13.51
CA MET A 158 0.12 -8.22 -14.87
C MET A 158 1.14 -7.07 -14.89
N GLU A 159 0.90 -5.98 -14.17
CA GLU A 159 1.83 -4.86 -14.08
C GLU A 159 3.10 -5.24 -13.32
N PHE A 160 3.00 -5.92 -12.17
CA PHE A 160 4.17 -6.44 -11.47
C PHE A 160 5.02 -7.30 -12.37
N HIS A 161 4.41 -8.23 -13.13
CA HIS A 161 5.14 -9.11 -14.02
C HIS A 161 5.87 -8.33 -15.12
N ARG A 162 5.20 -7.39 -15.76
CA ARG A 162 5.81 -6.53 -16.79
C ARG A 162 7.04 -5.79 -16.26
N PHE A 163 6.93 -5.17 -15.08
CA PHE A 163 8.07 -4.46 -14.49
C PHE A 163 9.17 -5.41 -13.99
N PHE A 164 8.80 -6.62 -13.56
CA PHE A 164 9.78 -7.63 -13.19
C PHE A 164 10.59 -8.13 -14.40
N GLU A 165 9.95 -8.30 -15.57
CA GLU A 165 10.66 -8.60 -16.82
C GLU A 165 11.71 -7.53 -17.17
N TYR A 166 11.42 -6.24 -16.97
CA TYR A 166 12.42 -5.19 -17.15
C TYR A 166 13.53 -5.26 -16.10
N ALA A 167 13.18 -5.48 -14.85
CA ALA A 167 14.14 -5.56 -13.77
C ALA A 167 15.09 -6.76 -13.95
N THR A 168 14.59 -7.92 -14.36
CA THR A 168 15.44 -9.11 -14.59
C THR A 168 16.52 -8.86 -15.63
N GLN A 169 16.22 -8.11 -16.69
CA GLN A 169 17.21 -7.73 -17.71
C GLN A 169 18.31 -6.84 -17.14
N GLN A 170 17.98 -5.92 -16.23
CA GLN A 170 18.98 -5.02 -15.62
C GLN A 170 19.90 -5.75 -14.63
N PHE A 171 19.38 -6.77 -13.95
CA PHE A 171 20.12 -7.52 -12.94
C PHE A 171 20.69 -8.86 -13.44
N ASP A 172 20.65 -9.13 -14.75
CA ASP A 172 21.15 -10.38 -15.35
C ASP A 172 20.51 -11.62 -14.70
N LEU A 173 19.17 -11.59 -14.57
CA LEU A 173 18.34 -12.70 -14.12
C LEU A 173 17.53 -13.25 -15.30
N GLU A 174 17.17 -14.53 -15.24
CA GLU A 174 16.38 -15.22 -16.26
C GLU A 174 15.07 -15.75 -15.66
N ILE A 175 13.92 -15.36 -16.22
CA ILE A 175 12.64 -15.98 -15.92
C ILE A 175 12.52 -17.27 -16.70
N ILE A 176 12.62 -18.42 -16.03
CA ILE A 176 12.63 -19.75 -16.66
C ILE A 176 11.27 -20.45 -16.63
N GLY A 177 10.30 -19.89 -15.94
CA GLY A 177 8.95 -20.42 -15.89
C GLY A 177 7.97 -19.43 -15.26
N VAL A 178 6.75 -19.39 -15.78
CA VAL A 178 5.67 -18.55 -15.28
C VAL A 178 4.44 -19.40 -15.01
N GLY A 179 3.91 -19.30 -13.78
CA GLY A 179 2.64 -19.87 -13.36
C GLY A 179 1.60 -18.78 -13.15
N ASN A 180 0.35 -19.05 -13.53
CA ASN A 180 -0.75 -18.12 -13.28
C ASN A 180 -1.62 -18.60 -12.11
N VAL A 181 -2.01 -17.64 -11.28
CA VAL A 181 -3.03 -17.78 -10.24
C VAL A 181 -4.30 -17.15 -10.76
N TYR A 182 -5.32 -17.98 -10.95
CA TYR A 182 -6.65 -17.50 -11.34
C TYR A 182 -7.49 -17.15 -10.10
N PRO A 183 -8.57 -16.36 -10.23
CA PRO A 183 -9.47 -16.06 -9.12
C PRO A 183 -9.99 -17.33 -8.43
N ALA A 184 -10.07 -17.26 -7.09
CA ALA A 184 -10.42 -18.41 -6.23
C ALA A 184 -9.48 -19.62 -6.43
N PRO A 185 -8.17 -19.46 -6.21
CA PRO A 185 -7.21 -20.54 -6.36
C PRO A 185 -7.54 -21.70 -5.41
N THR A 186 -7.22 -22.93 -5.83
CA THR A 186 -7.36 -24.12 -5.01
C THR A 186 -6.00 -24.74 -4.72
N GLU A 187 -5.90 -25.51 -3.64
CA GLU A 187 -4.69 -26.25 -3.30
C GLU A 187 -4.24 -27.15 -4.50
N GLU A 188 -5.18 -27.82 -5.16
CA GLU A 188 -4.89 -28.67 -6.31
C GLU A 188 -4.29 -27.88 -7.48
N SER A 189 -4.91 -26.74 -7.84
CA SER A 189 -4.43 -25.90 -8.93
C SER A 189 -3.01 -25.34 -8.65
N MET A 190 -2.75 -24.95 -7.42
CA MET A 190 -1.42 -24.45 -7.03
C MET A 190 -0.39 -25.58 -6.94
N THR A 191 -0.79 -26.78 -6.48
CA THR A 191 0.09 -27.95 -6.50
C THR A 191 0.55 -28.27 -7.93
N GLU A 192 -0.37 -28.25 -8.91
CA GLU A 192 -0.04 -28.49 -10.32
C GLU A 192 0.90 -27.40 -10.88
N VAL A 193 0.56 -26.12 -10.66
CA VAL A 193 1.39 -24.98 -11.12
C VAL A 193 2.82 -25.06 -10.56
N LEU A 194 2.95 -25.26 -9.26
CA LEU A 194 4.27 -25.32 -8.61
C LEU A 194 5.03 -26.59 -8.96
N GLY A 195 4.35 -27.71 -9.20
CA GLY A 195 4.97 -28.94 -9.69
C GLY A 195 5.63 -28.77 -11.05
N ARG A 196 4.98 -28.05 -11.97
CA ARG A 196 5.57 -27.72 -13.29
C ARG A 196 6.76 -26.77 -13.14
N LEU A 197 6.66 -25.74 -12.28
CA LEU A 197 7.78 -24.81 -12.05
C LEU A 197 8.98 -25.50 -11.41
N LYS A 198 8.78 -26.37 -10.43
CA LYS A 198 9.85 -27.18 -9.84
C LYS A 198 10.68 -27.94 -10.88
N GLN A 199 10.03 -28.49 -11.93
CA GLN A 199 10.70 -29.26 -12.99
C GLN A 199 11.65 -28.40 -13.86
N THR A 200 11.51 -27.06 -13.84
CA THR A 200 12.43 -26.17 -14.55
C THR A 200 13.72 -25.89 -13.78
N ASP A 201 13.85 -26.41 -12.57
CA ASP A 201 15.00 -26.27 -11.69
C ASP A 201 15.42 -24.80 -11.46
N PRO A 202 14.53 -23.96 -10.85
CA PRO A 202 14.83 -22.58 -10.55
C PRO A 202 15.63 -22.43 -9.25
N ASP A 203 16.43 -21.36 -9.17
CA ASP A 203 17.16 -20.95 -7.96
C ASP A 203 16.23 -20.34 -6.91
N ALA A 204 15.18 -19.63 -7.35
CA ALA A 204 14.24 -18.96 -6.47
C ALA A 204 12.83 -18.88 -7.08
N LEU A 205 11.83 -18.65 -6.22
CA LEU A 205 10.43 -18.45 -6.58
C LEU A 205 10.00 -17.02 -6.22
N VAL A 206 9.38 -16.33 -7.16
CA VAL A 206 8.80 -14.99 -6.96
C VAL A 206 7.28 -15.04 -7.13
N TYR A 207 6.53 -14.52 -6.15
CA TYR A 207 5.10 -14.32 -6.28
C TYR A 207 4.77 -12.84 -6.52
N LEU A 208 4.12 -12.56 -7.65
CA LEU A 208 3.73 -11.24 -8.12
C LEU A 208 2.21 -11.11 -8.08
N GLY A 209 1.66 -10.64 -6.98
CA GLY A 209 0.22 -10.61 -6.79
C GLY A 209 -0.23 -9.79 -5.60
N PHE A 210 -1.48 -9.97 -5.23
CA PHE A 210 -2.13 -9.24 -4.13
C PHE A 210 -2.03 -9.98 -2.78
N GLY A 211 -1.79 -11.29 -2.79
CA GLY A 211 -1.62 -12.08 -1.55
C GLY A 211 -2.73 -13.08 -1.26
N GLU A 212 -3.82 -13.10 -2.02
CA GLU A 212 -4.95 -14.00 -1.78
C GLU A 212 -4.61 -15.49 -1.93
N ALA A 213 -3.63 -15.80 -2.78
CA ALA A 213 -3.19 -17.17 -3.02
C ALA A 213 -2.16 -17.71 -2.02
N CYS A 214 -1.75 -16.95 -1.02
CA CYS A 214 -0.62 -17.32 -0.16
C CYS A 214 -0.80 -18.67 0.55
N ARG A 215 -2.01 -19.00 1.00
CA ARG A 215 -2.31 -20.29 1.62
C ARG A 215 -2.14 -21.44 0.61
N GLU A 216 -2.76 -21.32 -0.54
CA GLU A 216 -2.79 -22.33 -1.58
C GLU A 216 -1.39 -22.52 -2.21
N LEU A 217 -0.63 -21.42 -2.35
CA LEU A 217 0.78 -21.47 -2.73
C LEU A 217 1.62 -22.26 -1.72
N ASN A 218 1.45 -21.99 -0.43
CA ASN A 218 2.21 -22.68 0.60
C ASN A 218 1.83 -24.18 0.70
N ASN A 219 0.55 -24.50 0.54
CA ASN A 219 0.08 -25.89 0.45
C ASN A 219 0.65 -26.58 -0.80
N GLY A 220 0.65 -25.91 -1.94
CA GLY A 220 1.24 -26.44 -3.18
C GLY A 220 2.75 -26.68 -3.08
N LEU A 221 3.50 -25.82 -2.39
CA LEU A 221 4.93 -26.05 -2.09
C LEU A 221 5.12 -27.30 -1.23
N ARG A 222 4.30 -27.47 -0.18
CA ARG A 222 4.32 -28.63 0.70
C ARG A 222 4.01 -29.92 -0.06
N ASN A 223 2.97 -29.93 -0.89
CA ASN A 223 2.55 -31.09 -1.64
C ASN A 223 3.60 -31.54 -2.68
N ASN A 224 4.41 -30.59 -3.18
CA ASN A 224 5.53 -30.88 -4.07
C ASN A 224 6.84 -31.19 -3.36
N ASP A 225 6.89 -31.13 -2.01
CA ASP A 225 8.14 -31.17 -1.25
C ASP A 225 9.21 -30.27 -1.90
N TRP A 226 8.86 -28.98 -2.07
CA TRP A 226 9.70 -28.01 -2.77
C TRP A 226 9.76 -26.69 -2.01
N TRP A 227 10.93 -26.34 -1.49
CA TRP A 227 11.15 -25.20 -0.62
C TRP A 227 12.31 -24.33 -1.14
N PRO A 228 12.16 -23.69 -2.31
CA PRO A 228 13.17 -22.77 -2.83
C PRO A 228 13.25 -21.53 -1.93
N GLU A 229 14.30 -20.72 -2.07
CA GLU A 229 14.22 -19.35 -1.57
C GLU A 229 13.10 -18.63 -2.30
N ARG A 230 12.27 -17.90 -1.59
CA ARG A 230 11.01 -17.40 -2.12
C ARG A 230 10.66 -16.02 -1.60
N ILE A 231 10.25 -15.16 -2.50
CA ILE A 231 9.93 -13.77 -2.21
C ILE A 231 8.62 -13.37 -2.90
N MET A 232 7.88 -12.47 -2.27
CA MET A 232 6.69 -11.88 -2.85
C MET A 232 6.76 -10.35 -2.81
N THR A 233 5.90 -9.72 -3.58
CA THR A 233 5.66 -8.28 -3.56
C THR A 233 5.06 -7.83 -2.22
N SER A 234 4.49 -6.65 -2.15
CA SER A 234 3.65 -6.18 -1.04
C SER A 234 2.42 -7.07 -0.76
N ALA A 235 2.18 -8.12 -1.55
CA ALA A 235 1.38 -9.27 -1.12
C ALA A 235 1.74 -9.75 0.29
N PHE A 236 2.99 -9.57 0.69
CA PHE A 236 3.50 -9.88 2.02
C PHE A 236 2.76 -9.15 3.15
N VAL A 237 2.38 -7.89 2.94
CA VAL A 237 1.63 -7.10 3.93
C VAL A 237 0.25 -7.73 4.17
N GLN A 238 -0.41 -8.18 3.10
CA GLN A 238 -1.69 -8.89 3.20
C GLN A 238 -1.55 -10.22 3.94
N ALA A 239 -0.53 -10.99 3.57
CA ALA A 239 -0.28 -12.31 4.11
C ALA A 239 0.22 -12.28 5.57
N THR A 240 0.73 -11.15 6.05
CA THR A 240 1.24 -11.00 7.42
C THR A 240 0.37 -10.11 8.31
N TYR A 241 -0.77 -9.66 7.80
CA TYR A 241 -1.67 -8.77 8.53
C TYR A 241 -2.12 -9.34 9.90
N HIS A 242 -2.24 -10.65 10.01
CA HIS A 242 -2.61 -11.35 11.23
C HIS A 242 -1.65 -12.52 11.48
N GLU A 243 -1.32 -12.82 12.76
CA GLU A 243 -0.40 -13.91 13.13
C GLU A 243 -0.75 -15.25 12.45
N PHE A 244 -2.04 -15.60 12.40
CA PHE A 244 -2.49 -16.79 11.69
C PHE A 244 -2.06 -16.84 10.22
N PHE A 245 -2.13 -15.74 9.52
CA PHE A 245 -1.70 -15.69 8.12
C PHE A 245 -0.17 -15.69 8.00
N ALA A 246 0.52 -15.02 8.91
CA ALA A 246 1.99 -15.03 8.94
C ALA A 246 2.57 -16.44 9.13
N GLU A 247 1.93 -17.29 9.93
CA GLU A 247 2.31 -18.70 10.09
C GLU A 247 2.17 -19.49 8.78
N LEU A 248 1.16 -19.17 7.95
CA LEU A 248 0.94 -19.85 6.67
C LEU A 248 2.05 -19.61 5.64
N ILE A 249 2.78 -18.50 5.78
CA ILE A 249 3.85 -18.12 4.84
C ILE A 249 5.23 -18.11 5.50
N ASP A 250 5.42 -18.92 6.55
CA ASP A 250 6.71 -19.01 7.23
C ASP A 250 7.86 -19.28 6.24
N GLY A 251 8.94 -18.51 6.36
CA GLY A 251 10.09 -18.55 5.48
C GLY A 251 9.93 -17.85 4.12
N TRP A 252 8.80 -17.18 3.84
CA TRP A 252 8.71 -16.28 2.71
C TRP A 252 9.36 -14.93 3.04
N TYR A 253 10.10 -14.42 2.10
CA TYR A 253 10.47 -13.01 2.06
C TYR A 253 9.39 -12.20 1.35
N GLY A 254 9.36 -10.89 1.58
CA GLY A 254 8.44 -10.02 0.86
C GLY A 254 8.72 -8.54 1.07
N ILE A 255 8.12 -7.74 0.22
CA ILE A 255 8.22 -6.28 0.32
C ILE A 255 7.24 -5.78 1.40
N ASP A 256 7.75 -4.92 2.26
CA ASP A 256 6.96 -4.13 3.20
C ASP A 256 7.51 -2.70 3.23
N GLN A 257 6.73 -1.80 3.80
CA GLN A 257 7.10 -0.41 4.05
C GLN A 257 7.13 -0.11 5.56
N PHE A 258 7.13 -1.15 6.38
CA PHE A 258 7.38 -1.06 7.82
C PHE A 258 8.86 -1.30 8.12
N ASN A 259 9.47 -0.36 8.87
CA ASN A 259 10.87 -0.45 9.26
C ASN A 259 11.05 0.01 10.70
N GLU A 260 11.49 -0.88 11.56
CA GLU A 260 11.71 -0.63 12.99
C GLU A 260 12.78 0.43 13.27
N ARG A 261 13.66 0.69 12.30
CA ARG A 261 14.67 1.76 12.40
C ARG A 261 14.04 3.15 12.25
N ASN A 262 12.81 3.25 11.72
CA ASN A 262 12.07 4.51 11.68
C ASN A 262 11.38 4.78 13.01
N THR A 263 12.08 5.45 13.90
CA THR A 263 11.58 5.75 15.25
C THR A 263 10.32 6.62 15.26
N ARG A 264 10.06 7.39 14.18
CA ARG A 264 8.83 8.20 14.06
C ARG A 264 7.58 7.35 14.11
N PHE A 265 7.62 6.16 13.48
CA PHE A 265 6.47 5.24 13.52
C PHE A 265 6.27 4.66 14.93
N ALA A 266 7.33 4.18 15.58
CA ALA A 266 7.27 3.70 16.94
C ALA A 266 6.75 4.78 17.92
N ASP A 267 7.23 6.02 17.77
CA ASP A 267 6.76 7.17 18.54
C ASP A 267 5.29 7.49 18.28
N MET A 268 4.83 7.41 17.04
CA MET A 268 3.42 7.60 16.67
C MET A 268 2.53 6.54 17.35
N LEU A 269 2.89 5.26 17.27
CA LEU A 269 2.14 4.18 17.91
C LEU A 269 2.06 4.37 19.43
N LYS A 270 3.17 4.80 20.06
CA LYS A 270 3.21 5.10 21.49
C LYS A 270 2.30 6.26 21.86
N ARG A 271 2.33 7.37 21.11
CA ARG A 271 1.44 8.53 21.34
C ARG A 271 -0.02 8.15 21.16
N TYR A 272 -0.35 7.38 20.12
CA TYR A 272 -1.71 6.88 19.92
C TYR A 272 -2.20 6.07 21.11
N HIS A 273 -1.39 5.12 21.59
CA HIS A 273 -1.72 4.30 22.75
C HIS A 273 -1.91 5.14 24.02
N GLN A 274 -1.00 6.08 24.27
CA GLN A 274 -1.09 6.98 25.43
C GLN A 274 -2.35 7.83 25.43
N LYS A 275 -2.79 8.29 24.24
CA LYS A 275 -3.97 9.15 24.10
C LYS A 275 -5.27 8.37 24.17
N THR A 276 -5.34 7.22 23.54
CA THR A 276 -6.60 6.49 23.32
C THR A 276 -6.79 5.26 24.21
N GLY A 277 -5.73 4.75 24.84
CA GLY A 277 -5.70 3.45 25.51
C GLY A 277 -5.77 2.25 24.56
N ARG A 278 -5.81 2.48 23.22
CA ARG A 278 -5.89 1.45 22.18
C ARG A 278 -4.56 1.30 21.48
N SER A 279 -4.37 0.18 20.78
CA SER A 279 -3.17 -0.06 19.98
C SER A 279 -3.54 -0.15 18.50
N LEU A 280 -2.67 0.37 17.64
CA LEU A 280 -2.71 0.14 16.20
C LEU A 280 -1.70 -0.97 15.86
N THR A 281 -2.01 -1.77 14.85
CA THR A 281 -1.07 -2.78 14.35
C THR A 281 0.12 -2.11 13.67
N PRO A 282 1.36 -2.49 14.02
CA PRO A 282 2.55 -1.93 13.40
C PRO A 282 2.76 -2.57 12.00
N ASN A 283 2.14 -1.99 10.99
CA ASN A 283 2.29 -2.38 9.60
C ASN A 283 2.30 -1.15 8.67
N SER A 284 2.67 -1.37 7.42
CA SER A 284 2.79 -0.29 6.43
C SER A 284 1.46 0.37 6.07
N ALA A 285 0.32 -0.32 6.14
CA ALA A 285 -0.97 0.30 5.86
C ALA A 285 -1.34 1.31 6.97
N THR A 286 -1.12 0.96 8.24
CA THR A 286 -1.33 1.88 9.38
C THR A 286 -0.46 3.14 9.23
N SER A 287 0.82 2.99 8.90
CA SER A 287 1.73 4.13 8.72
C SER A 287 1.33 4.99 7.53
N SER A 288 0.92 4.39 6.40
CA SER A 288 0.49 5.13 5.21
C SER A 288 -0.77 5.96 5.48
N PHE A 289 -1.75 5.45 6.20
CA PHE A 289 -2.95 6.22 6.55
C PHE A 289 -2.67 7.35 7.53
N TYR A 290 -1.75 7.18 8.47
CA TYR A 290 -1.28 8.28 9.29
C TYR A 290 -0.59 9.35 8.43
N ASP A 291 0.31 8.97 7.51
CA ASP A 291 0.98 9.90 6.62
C ASP A 291 0.01 10.64 5.69
N ILE A 292 -1.04 9.97 5.20
CA ILE A 292 -2.12 10.62 4.43
C ILE A 292 -2.83 11.66 5.30
N GLY A 293 -3.25 11.29 6.51
CA GLY A 293 -3.87 12.22 7.45
C GLY A 293 -2.99 13.43 7.76
N HIS A 294 -1.68 13.20 7.91
CA HIS A 294 -0.71 14.26 8.15
C HIS A 294 -0.55 15.19 6.92
N CYS A 295 -0.49 14.64 5.70
CA CYS A 295 -0.49 15.43 4.47
C CYS A 295 -1.75 16.29 4.35
N ILE A 296 -2.92 15.72 4.63
CA ILE A 296 -4.20 16.45 4.63
C ILE A 296 -4.19 17.55 5.69
N ALA A 297 -3.73 17.28 6.92
CA ALA A 297 -3.63 18.28 7.97
C ALA A 297 -2.77 19.48 7.56
N ILE A 298 -1.60 19.23 6.96
CA ILE A 298 -0.73 20.28 6.44
C ILE A 298 -1.42 21.06 5.32
N ALA A 299 -2.13 20.38 4.42
CA ALA A 299 -2.86 21.06 3.35
C ALA A 299 -3.99 21.94 3.91
N LEU A 300 -4.76 21.45 4.88
CA LEU A 300 -5.80 22.22 5.57
C LEU A 300 -5.24 23.47 6.27
N SER A 301 -4.06 23.37 6.85
CA SER A 301 -3.40 24.51 7.52
C SER A 301 -2.91 25.61 6.57
N ARG A 302 -2.72 25.26 5.29
CA ARG A 302 -2.18 26.18 4.27
C ARG A 302 -3.23 26.75 3.33
N MET A 303 -4.45 26.21 3.33
CA MET A 303 -5.52 26.72 2.49
C MET A 303 -6.05 28.07 3.03
N GLU A 304 -6.32 29.00 2.12
CA GLU A 304 -6.95 30.29 2.47
C GLU A 304 -8.48 30.17 2.56
N ILE A 305 -9.07 29.32 1.73
CA ILE A 305 -10.51 29.06 1.67
C ILE A 305 -10.72 27.55 1.75
N ALA A 306 -11.66 27.11 2.58
CA ALA A 306 -11.95 25.69 2.74
C ALA A 306 -12.73 25.14 1.55
N THR A 307 -12.01 24.80 0.48
CA THR A 307 -12.52 24.13 -0.71
C THR A 307 -11.61 22.96 -1.10
N PRO A 308 -12.15 21.92 -1.75
CA PRO A 308 -11.35 20.80 -2.22
C PRO A 308 -10.20 21.22 -3.15
N GLU A 309 -10.43 22.19 -4.04
CA GLU A 309 -9.41 22.70 -4.95
C GLU A 309 -8.25 23.39 -4.20
N ALA A 310 -8.57 24.10 -3.11
CA ALA A 310 -7.54 24.72 -2.26
C ALA A 310 -6.72 23.67 -1.52
N VAL A 311 -7.36 22.58 -1.05
CA VAL A 311 -6.64 21.44 -0.45
C VAL A 311 -5.71 20.80 -1.47
N ALA A 312 -6.16 20.54 -2.70
CA ALA A 312 -5.30 19.98 -3.76
C ALA A 312 -4.08 20.88 -4.04
N SER A 313 -4.29 22.18 -4.18
CA SER A 313 -3.21 23.15 -4.39
C SER A 313 -2.24 23.21 -3.20
N ALA A 314 -2.74 23.09 -1.98
CA ALA A 314 -1.91 23.08 -0.78
C ALA A 314 -1.10 21.76 -0.65
N LEU A 315 -1.66 20.62 -1.03
CA LEU A 315 -0.92 19.34 -1.11
C LEU A 315 0.30 19.46 -2.03
N GLU A 316 0.15 20.12 -3.18
CA GLU A 316 1.27 20.37 -4.11
C GLU A 316 2.42 21.20 -3.53
N THR A 317 2.24 21.82 -2.36
CA THR A 317 3.29 22.59 -1.66
C THR A 317 4.09 21.77 -0.66
N ILE A 318 3.72 20.52 -0.39
CA ILE A 318 4.43 19.65 0.56
C ILE A 318 5.80 19.29 0.00
N ARG A 319 6.86 19.56 0.77
CA ARG A 319 8.25 19.26 0.43
C ARG A 319 8.95 18.63 1.62
N LEU A 320 9.62 17.50 1.38
CA LEU A 320 10.47 16.82 2.35
C LEU A 320 9.80 16.62 3.73
N LEU A 321 8.50 16.30 3.72
CA LEU A 321 7.78 15.95 4.94
C LEU A 321 8.29 14.59 5.42
N PRO A 322 8.84 14.49 6.63
CA PRO A 322 9.28 13.21 7.16
C PRO A 322 8.12 12.23 7.30
N ALA A 323 8.23 11.04 6.70
CA ALA A 323 7.22 10.01 6.78
C ALA A 323 7.39 9.12 8.02
N VAL A 324 6.29 8.56 8.53
CA VAL A 324 6.33 7.43 9.46
C VAL A 324 6.44 6.10 8.71
N THR A 325 6.02 6.08 7.44
CA THR A 325 6.18 4.94 6.52
C THR A 325 7.62 4.79 6.08
N GLY A 326 8.07 3.53 5.90
CA GLY A 326 9.38 3.22 5.35
C GLY A 326 10.54 3.40 6.32
N GLY A 327 11.76 3.47 5.77
CA GLY A 327 12.98 3.65 6.52
C GLY A 327 13.17 5.09 7.04
N PRO A 328 14.21 5.34 7.86
CA PRO A 328 14.46 6.66 8.49
C PRO A 328 14.62 7.81 7.49
N GLY A 329 15.07 7.51 6.26
CA GLY A 329 15.29 8.47 5.18
C GLY A 329 14.05 8.75 4.32
N THR A 330 12.89 8.19 4.65
CA THR A 330 11.68 8.38 3.85
C THR A 330 11.06 9.76 4.06
N TYR A 331 10.82 10.46 2.95
CA TYR A 331 10.17 11.76 2.92
C TYR A 331 9.05 11.80 1.88
N ILE A 332 8.02 12.59 2.17
CA ILE A 332 6.91 12.86 1.26
C ILE A 332 7.12 14.21 0.59
N THR A 333 7.01 14.22 -0.73
CA THR A 333 7.07 15.43 -1.55
C THR A 333 6.06 15.32 -2.67
N PHE A 334 5.15 16.27 -2.76
CA PHE A 334 4.27 16.46 -3.91
C PHE A 334 4.72 17.69 -4.70
N GLY A 335 4.31 17.78 -5.97
CA GLY A 335 4.58 18.91 -6.82
C GLY A 335 3.52 19.03 -7.92
N PRO A 336 3.41 20.16 -8.62
CA PRO A 336 2.33 20.40 -9.59
C PRO A 336 2.34 19.46 -10.80
N HIS A 337 3.41 18.70 -10.98
CA HIS A 337 3.57 17.73 -12.09
C HIS A 337 3.85 16.31 -11.60
N ASP A 338 3.92 16.10 -10.29
CA ASP A 338 4.18 14.79 -9.71
C ASP A 338 3.50 14.68 -8.35
N HIS A 339 2.39 13.96 -8.32
CA HIS A 339 1.58 13.70 -7.14
C HIS A 339 1.90 12.37 -6.46
N ARG A 340 2.99 11.70 -6.82
CA ARG A 340 3.51 10.52 -6.13
C ARG A 340 4.41 10.99 -4.99
N GLY A 341 3.98 10.76 -3.75
CA GLY A 341 4.60 11.37 -2.59
C GLY A 341 5.98 10.81 -2.22
N PHE A 342 6.16 9.48 -2.24
CA PHE A 342 7.45 8.87 -1.93
C PHE A 342 8.43 9.05 -3.10
N LYS A 343 9.69 9.35 -2.76
CA LYS A 343 10.78 9.50 -3.73
C LYS A 343 11.93 8.56 -3.37
N GLY A 344 12.60 8.03 -4.37
CA GLY A 344 13.64 7.01 -4.18
C GLY A 344 13.05 5.67 -3.76
N LEU A 345 13.85 4.83 -3.11
CA LEU A 345 13.48 3.49 -2.68
C LEU A 345 13.58 3.28 -1.15
N ASP A 346 13.91 4.32 -0.39
CA ASP A 346 14.07 4.25 1.08
C ASP A 346 12.77 3.86 1.83
N TYR A 347 11.63 3.98 1.15
CA TYR A 347 10.34 3.56 1.69
C TYR A 347 10.08 2.05 1.58
N LEU A 348 10.88 1.31 0.78
CA LEU A 348 10.77 -0.14 0.60
C LEU A 348 11.76 -0.89 1.50
N ASN A 349 11.32 -2.03 2.00
CA ASN A 349 12.13 -2.94 2.78
C ASN A 349 11.79 -4.38 2.40
N ILE A 350 12.74 -5.30 2.57
CA ILE A 350 12.47 -6.73 2.55
C ILE A 350 12.34 -7.22 3.98
N ARG A 351 11.33 -8.00 4.22
CA ARG A 351 11.10 -8.70 5.49
C ARG A 351 10.97 -10.19 5.24
N VAL A 352 11.16 -10.98 6.26
CA VAL A 352 10.92 -12.43 6.25
C VAL A 352 9.86 -12.79 7.27
N SER A 353 8.90 -13.63 6.89
CA SER A 353 7.95 -14.23 7.83
C SER A 353 8.61 -15.34 8.60
N LYS A 354 8.53 -15.31 9.92
CA LYS A 354 9.19 -16.26 10.80
C LYS A 354 8.47 -16.40 12.14
N ASN A 355 8.12 -17.64 12.50
CA ASN A 355 7.48 -17.96 13.78
C ASN A 355 6.21 -17.12 14.06
N GLY A 356 5.35 -16.90 13.05
CA GLY A 356 4.12 -16.12 13.18
C GLY A 356 4.32 -14.59 13.24
N GLY A 357 5.55 -14.11 13.10
CA GLY A 357 5.90 -12.68 13.03
C GLY A 357 6.68 -12.33 11.76
N THR A 358 7.22 -11.14 11.71
CA THR A 358 8.09 -10.71 10.61
C THR A 358 9.36 -10.05 11.13
N GLU A 359 10.48 -10.30 10.45
CA GLU A 359 11.78 -9.71 10.77
C GLU A 359 12.29 -8.92 9.55
N LEU A 360 12.95 -7.79 9.79
CA LEU A 360 13.59 -7.00 8.74
C LEU A 360 14.80 -7.76 8.18
N ASP A 361 14.89 -7.91 6.87
CA ASP A 361 16.09 -8.43 6.20
C ASP A 361 17.23 -7.41 6.23
N SER A 362 18.45 -7.89 6.17
CA SER A 362 19.64 -7.03 6.18
C SER A 362 19.94 -6.36 4.84
N PHE A 363 19.19 -6.69 3.79
CA PHE A 363 19.39 -6.12 2.47
C PHE A 363 19.07 -4.62 2.45
N GLU A 364 19.99 -3.84 1.93
CA GLU A 364 19.81 -2.42 1.64
C GLU A 364 20.07 -2.20 0.15
N PHE A 365 19.12 -1.56 -0.53
CA PHE A 365 19.28 -1.22 -1.94
C PHE A 365 20.35 -0.13 -2.06
N SER A 366 21.50 -0.47 -2.61
CA SER A 366 22.49 0.52 -3.00
C SER A 366 22.32 0.82 -4.49
N ALA A 367 21.92 2.04 -4.83
CA ALA A 367 22.08 2.53 -6.19
C ALA A 367 23.58 2.55 -6.48
N GLY A 368 24.07 1.57 -7.28
CA GLY A 368 25.46 1.45 -7.68
C GLY A 368 25.91 2.60 -8.55
#